data_58a57b41ec653b67f536ac478f057b83
#
_entry.id   58a57b41ec653b67f536ac478f057b83
#
_cell.length_a   1.000
_cell.length_b   1.000
_cell.length_c   1.000
_cell.angle_alpha   90.00
_cell.angle_beta   90.00
_cell.angle_gamma   90.00
#
_symmetry.space_group_name_H-M   'P 1'
#
loop_
_entity.id
_entity.type
_entity.pdbx_description
1 polymer ?
#
loop_
_entity_poly.entity_id
_entity_poly.type
_entity_poly.pdbx_seq_one_letter_code
_entity_poly.pdbx_strand_id
1 'polypeptide(L)'
;MILQVKNQYQFAHKSIILFGLFLSFLYGCKTKEKESAAQSNIENYVSEEYSDVVALFKEWRTFEKLPFVNGAPDYTQETFKKRWPRFQELQSNLKAIDTTGWPVEHKVDWMLVWAEMNGYDFNHRILKPWVRDPAFYKSVWTYKSDVPAHEGPTHHAITELWTYDFPLSQKERTRLLEDLKVIPVLNEQAKLNLTGNAKDLWITGIRDIQNQSNVLKGLKNQDTVKDDTQLVAIIDEAITSTDDFVVWLQSKSKSKTGPSGIGKENYTWYLQNVHLVPLTWDDEVMILKRELARAWTSLKLEEHRNRNLPQLVAANSPEAYNKMADEAAKSLIEFLDKQDIVTVKPYFDVALRQHLGEFVPEEKRNFFLIGEHYDPRPLYSHFYHWFELARMEHEPHKSEIRRGPLLYNIFDSRNEGTATAVEEMFMQAGLYDDSPRTKEIVYIMIAQRAARGLGSLYAHANEMTMEEAGGIHSEYTPRGWMKTEKELLIFEQHLYLRQPGYGTSYITGKYLLENALGDYAKMKESQNKPFVVKDFFDALNSIGNIPISLGHWQMTGSDNQLKIFKEE
;
A
#
# COMPACT_ATOMS: atom_id res chain seq x y z
N MET A 1 8.45 15.13 5.68
CA MET A 1 8.48 16.21 4.65
C MET A 1 9.10 15.59 3.41
N ILE A 2 8.32 14.78 2.75
CA ILE A 2 8.68 14.14 1.49
C ILE A 2 8.27 15.13 0.40
N LEU A 3 9.19 15.48 -0.40
CA LEU A 3 9.27 16.26 -1.63
C LEU A 3 7.96 16.78 -2.24
N GLN A 4 7.87 18.11 -2.33
CA GLN A 4 7.08 18.76 -3.35
C GLN A 4 7.76 18.52 -4.71
N VAL A 5 7.24 17.61 -5.50
CA VAL A 5 7.61 17.50 -6.90
C VAL A 5 6.70 18.43 -7.69
N LYS A 6 7.25 19.52 -8.18
CA LYS A 6 6.61 20.34 -9.23
C LYS A 6 6.89 19.68 -10.58
N ASN A 7 5.91 18.98 -11.12
CA ASN A 7 5.94 18.57 -12.52
C ASN A 7 5.71 19.79 -13.43
N GLN A 8 6.74 20.23 -14.11
CA GLN A 8 6.65 21.05 -15.33
C GLN A 8 7.09 20.21 -16.52
N TYR A 9 6.17 19.47 -17.11
CA TYR A 9 6.29 19.11 -18.54
C TYR A 9 4.91 19.08 -19.17
N GLN A 10 4.66 20.10 -20.02
CA GLN A 10 3.54 20.11 -20.96
C GLN A 10 3.87 19.21 -22.14
N PHE A 11 3.12 18.17 -22.36
CA PHE A 11 3.00 17.53 -23.66
C PHE A 11 1.55 17.56 -24.15
N ALA A 12 1.37 18.28 -25.25
CA ALA A 12 0.10 18.37 -25.95
C ALA A 12 -0.17 17.08 -26.74
N HIS A 13 -1.22 16.35 -26.42
CA HIS A 13 -1.80 15.37 -27.33
C HIS A 13 -3.25 15.75 -27.68
N LYS A 14 -3.45 16.06 -28.94
CA LYS A 14 -4.77 16.20 -29.57
C LYS A 14 -5.38 14.82 -29.74
N SER A 15 -6.49 14.56 -29.08
CA SER A 15 -7.36 13.43 -29.40
C SER A 15 -8.68 13.91 -29.97
N ILE A 16 -9.02 13.34 -31.11
CA ILE A 16 -10.22 13.61 -31.91
C ILE A 16 -11.41 12.94 -31.23
N ILE A 17 -12.42 13.73 -30.88
CA ILE A 17 -13.69 13.25 -30.33
C ILE A 17 -14.66 13.00 -31.50
N LEU A 18 -15.14 11.77 -31.58
CA LEU A 18 -16.27 11.41 -32.46
C LEU A 18 -17.58 11.53 -31.68
N PHE A 19 -18.46 12.41 -32.14
CA PHE A 19 -19.78 12.65 -31.57
C PHE A 19 -20.76 11.58 -32.06
N GLY A 20 -21.42 10.91 -31.14
CA GLY A 20 -22.61 10.08 -31.40
C GLY A 20 -23.78 10.56 -30.56
N LEU A 21 -24.72 11.26 -31.20
CA LEU A 21 -26.01 11.63 -30.65
C LEU A 21 -26.90 10.41 -30.44
N PHE A 22 -27.52 10.26 -29.27
CA PHE A 22 -28.74 9.48 -29.13
C PHE A 22 -29.81 10.27 -28.36
N LEU A 23 -30.97 10.41 -28.99
CA LEU A 23 -32.13 11.12 -28.46
C LEU A 23 -32.81 10.35 -27.31
N SER A 24 -33.16 11.13 -26.29
CA SER A 24 -34.01 10.72 -25.18
C SER A 24 -35.48 10.67 -25.54
N PHE A 25 -36.17 9.61 -25.15
CA PHE A 25 -37.63 9.59 -24.99
C PHE A 25 -38.00 9.54 -23.51
N LEU A 26 -38.71 10.56 -23.08
CA LEU A 26 -39.37 10.65 -21.78
C LEU A 26 -40.67 9.84 -21.81
N TYR A 27 -40.80 8.90 -20.88
CA TYR A 27 -42.13 8.46 -20.43
C TYR A 27 -42.14 8.37 -18.89
N GLY A 28 -42.91 9.22 -18.28
CA GLY A 28 -43.13 9.17 -16.86
C GLY A 28 -44.20 8.11 -16.52
N CYS A 29 -43.90 7.30 -15.53
CA CYS A 29 -44.89 6.51 -14.81
C CYS A 29 -44.71 6.70 -13.31
N LYS A 30 -45.69 7.32 -12.65
CA LYS A 30 -45.83 7.32 -11.20
C LYS A 30 -46.25 5.92 -10.75
N THR A 31 -45.43 5.25 -9.95
CA THR A 31 -45.87 4.08 -9.19
C THR A 31 -45.74 4.36 -7.69
N LYS A 32 -46.83 4.11 -6.98
CA LYS A 32 -46.96 4.20 -5.52
C LYS A 32 -46.03 3.16 -4.88
N GLU A 33 -45.23 3.62 -3.93
CA GLU A 33 -44.54 2.75 -2.98
C GLU A 33 -45.56 1.97 -2.14
N LYS A 34 -45.51 0.65 -2.25
CA LYS A 34 -46.03 -0.29 -1.26
C LYS A 34 -44.84 -0.75 -0.44
N GLU A 35 -44.76 -0.38 0.80
CA GLU A 35 -43.95 -1.06 1.78
C GLU A 35 -44.37 -2.54 1.85
N SER A 36 -43.56 -3.41 1.27
CA SER A 36 -43.62 -4.83 1.49
C SER A 36 -42.50 -5.18 2.46
N ALA A 37 -42.86 -5.50 3.69
CA ALA A 37 -41.98 -6.21 4.61
C ALA A 37 -41.62 -7.55 3.98
N ALA A 38 -40.44 -7.63 3.39
CA ALA A 38 -39.89 -8.89 2.92
C ALA A 38 -39.41 -9.70 4.13
N GLN A 39 -40.20 -10.68 4.55
CA GLN A 39 -39.69 -11.83 5.29
C GLN A 39 -38.64 -12.51 4.39
N SER A 40 -37.37 -12.46 4.83
CA SER A 40 -36.28 -13.17 4.17
C SER A 40 -36.51 -14.68 4.32
N ASN A 41 -36.99 -15.31 3.27
CA ASN A 41 -36.78 -16.74 3.10
C ASN A 41 -35.27 -16.93 2.88
N ILE A 42 -34.57 -17.45 3.88
CA ILE A 42 -33.21 -17.98 3.73
C ILE A 42 -33.41 -19.31 2.96
N GLU A 43 -33.57 -19.24 1.65
CA GLU A 43 -33.25 -20.37 0.79
C GLU A 43 -31.73 -20.57 0.89
N ASN A 44 -31.31 -21.79 1.20
CA ASN A 44 -29.88 -22.14 1.20
C ASN A 44 -29.33 -21.83 -0.20
N TYR A 45 -28.60 -20.73 -0.30
CA TYR A 45 -27.88 -20.38 -1.53
C TYR A 45 -26.77 -21.40 -1.70
N VAL A 46 -26.93 -22.30 -2.66
CA VAL A 46 -25.90 -23.27 -3.05
C VAL A 46 -25.62 -23.00 -4.53
N SER A 47 -24.39 -22.63 -4.84
CA SER A 47 -23.92 -22.41 -6.20
C SER A 47 -22.63 -23.16 -6.44
N GLU A 48 -22.43 -23.62 -7.67
CA GLU A 48 -21.18 -24.22 -8.16
C GLU A 48 -20.58 -23.39 -9.29
N GLU A 49 -21.17 -22.22 -9.62
CA GLU A 49 -20.80 -21.42 -10.77
C GLU A 49 -19.83 -20.29 -10.39
N TYR A 50 -18.70 -20.20 -11.10
CA TYR A 50 -17.73 -19.12 -10.90
C TYR A 50 -18.33 -17.72 -11.12
N SER A 51 -19.30 -17.59 -12.02
CA SER A 51 -20.02 -16.32 -12.27
C SER A 51 -20.65 -15.74 -11.01
N ASP A 52 -21.03 -16.59 -10.04
CA ASP A 52 -21.66 -16.16 -8.80
C ASP A 52 -20.64 -15.55 -7.82
N VAL A 53 -19.38 -16.01 -7.83
CA VAL A 53 -18.31 -15.31 -7.12
C VAL A 53 -18.09 -13.91 -7.68
N VAL A 54 -18.09 -13.77 -9.00
CA VAL A 54 -17.93 -12.44 -9.63
C VAL A 54 -19.11 -11.52 -9.32
N ALA A 55 -20.34 -12.05 -9.35
CA ALA A 55 -21.53 -11.28 -8.98
C ALA A 55 -21.49 -10.86 -7.51
N LEU A 56 -21.15 -11.79 -6.63
CA LEU A 56 -21.01 -11.53 -5.20
C LEU A 56 -19.89 -10.50 -4.90
N PHE A 57 -18.77 -10.57 -5.61
CA PHE A 57 -17.71 -9.58 -5.50
C PHE A 57 -18.18 -8.16 -5.85
N LYS A 58 -18.95 -8.00 -6.92
CA LYS A 58 -19.52 -6.69 -7.31
C LYS A 58 -20.49 -6.15 -6.25
N GLU A 59 -21.31 -7.04 -5.69
CA GLU A 59 -22.22 -6.70 -4.61
C GLU A 59 -21.46 -6.31 -3.35
N TRP A 60 -20.46 -7.11 -2.96
CA TRP A 60 -19.54 -6.83 -1.86
C TRP A 60 -18.88 -5.46 -1.99
N ARG A 61 -18.29 -5.15 -3.15
CA ARG A 61 -17.64 -3.86 -3.41
C ARG A 61 -18.62 -2.68 -3.39
N THR A 62 -19.89 -2.91 -3.70
CA THR A 62 -20.96 -1.91 -3.54
C THR A 62 -21.37 -1.76 -2.08
N PHE A 63 -21.51 -2.87 -1.37
CA PHE A 63 -21.82 -2.89 0.06
C PHE A 63 -20.71 -2.25 0.89
N GLU A 64 -19.45 -2.47 0.59
CA GLU A 64 -18.31 -1.95 1.38
C GLU A 64 -18.36 -0.43 1.49
N LYS A 65 -18.77 0.26 0.45
CA LYS A 65 -18.98 1.73 0.47
C LYS A 65 -20.03 2.14 1.49
N LEU A 66 -19.66 3.07 2.36
CA LEU A 66 -20.57 3.59 3.38
C LEU A 66 -21.60 4.57 2.80
N PRO A 67 -22.80 4.65 3.42
CA PRO A 67 -23.73 5.71 3.10
C PRO A 67 -23.17 7.07 3.49
N PHE A 68 -23.52 8.10 2.73
CA PHE A 68 -23.15 9.49 3.02
C PHE A 68 -24.26 10.17 3.81
N VAL A 69 -23.87 10.83 4.89
CA VAL A 69 -24.75 11.65 5.73
C VAL A 69 -24.14 13.05 5.82
N ASN A 70 -24.93 14.06 5.50
CA ASN A 70 -24.47 15.47 5.46
C ASN A 70 -23.23 15.71 4.56
N GLY A 71 -23.08 14.91 3.51
CA GLY A 71 -21.96 15.03 2.56
C GLY A 71 -20.69 14.28 2.93
N ALA A 72 -20.68 13.51 4.03
CA ALA A 72 -19.54 12.69 4.44
C ALA A 72 -19.93 11.22 4.68
N PRO A 73 -19.00 10.26 4.54
CA PRO A 73 -19.25 8.86 4.88
C PRO A 73 -19.61 8.72 6.36
N ASP A 74 -20.57 7.87 6.64
CA ASP A 74 -21.07 7.67 8.01
C ASP A 74 -20.35 6.51 8.72
N TYR A 75 -19.40 6.85 9.59
CA TYR A 75 -18.64 5.92 10.45
C TYR A 75 -19.24 5.75 11.84
N THR A 76 -20.53 6.05 12.03
CA THR A 76 -21.18 5.87 13.32
C THR A 76 -21.41 4.39 13.64
N GLN A 77 -21.38 4.08 14.94
CA GLN A 77 -21.66 2.73 15.42
C GLN A 77 -23.06 2.25 15.01
N GLU A 78 -24.04 3.16 14.91
CA GLU A 78 -25.40 2.83 14.49
C GLU A 78 -25.44 2.33 13.04
N THR A 79 -24.75 3.02 12.13
CA THR A 79 -24.66 2.62 10.73
C THR A 79 -23.98 1.25 10.59
N PHE A 80 -22.91 1.00 11.31
CA PHE A 80 -22.28 -0.31 11.29
C PHE A 80 -23.19 -1.41 11.85
N LYS A 81 -23.87 -1.17 12.95
CA LYS A 81 -24.81 -2.12 13.53
C LYS A 81 -25.94 -2.48 12.56
N LYS A 82 -26.46 -1.49 11.85
CA LYS A 82 -27.51 -1.66 10.83
C LYS A 82 -27.04 -2.49 9.63
N ARG A 83 -25.79 -2.31 9.22
CA ARG A 83 -25.20 -2.95 8.05
C ARG A 83 -24.67 -4.36 8.34
N TRP A 84 -24.39 -4.68 9.60
CA TRP A 84 -23.76 -5.93 10.01
C TRP A 84 -24.50 -7.20 9.55
N PRO A 85 -25.84 -7.31 9.67
CA PRO A 85 -26.56 -8.50 9.18
C PRO A 85 -26.37 -8.74 7.68
N ARG A 86 -26.32 -7.68 6.87
CA ARG A 86 -26.08 -7.82 5.43
C ARG A 86 -24.66 -8.28 5.13
N PHE A 87 -23.68 -7.80 5.88
CA PHE A 87 -22.31 -8.31 5.77
C PHE A 87 -22.25 -9.82 6.07
N GLN A 88 -22.89 -10.26 7.15
CA GLN A 88 -22.92 -11.68 7.50
C GLN A 88 -23.59 -12.55 6.42
N GLU A 89 -24.63 -12.05 5.80
CA GLU A 89 -25.28 -12.71 4.66
C GLU A 89 -24.35 -12.85 3.47
N LEU A 90 -23.64 -11.77 3.06
CA LEU A 90 -22.66 -11.83 1.97
C LEU A 90 -21.55 -12.83 2.26
N GLN A 91 -21.04 -12.85 3.49
CA GLN A 91 -20.01 -13.80 3.91
C GLN A 91 -20.53 -15.26 3.89
N SER A 92 -21.77 -15.46 4.31
CA SER A 92 -22.42 -16.78 4.27
C SER A 92 -22.65 -17.27 2.85
N ASN A 93 -23.08 -16.37 1.95
CA ASN A 93 -23.26 -16.67 0.53
C ASN A 93 -21.95 -17.08 -0.13
N LEU A 94 -20.84 -16.37 0.17
CA LEU A 94 -19.52 -16.76 -0.33
C LEU A 94 -19.11 -18.17 0.13
N LYS A 95 -19.31 -18.47 1.41
CA LYS A 95 -18.98 -19.79 2.00
C LYS A 95 -19.84 -20.93 1.46
N ALA A 96 -21.06 -20.62 0.99
CA ALA A 96 -21.97 -21.61 0.40
C ALA A 96 -21.62 -21.97 -1.04
N ILE A 97 -20.72 -21.25 -1.70
CA ILE A 97 -20.26 -21.59 -3.04
C ILE A 97 -19.31 -22.78 -2.99
N ASP A 98 -19.69 -23.88 -3.63
CA ASP A 98 -18.83 -25.07 -3.74
C ASP A 98 -17.77 -24.86 -4.83
N THR A 99 -16.52 -24.81 -4.40
CA THR A 99 -15.36 -24.65 -5.30
C THR A 99 -14.74 -25.99 -5.74
N THR A 100 -15.36 -27.12 -5.37
CA THR A 100 -14.89 -28.47 -5.72
C THR A 100 -14.83 -28.59 -7.26
N GLY A 101 -13.72 -29.13 -7.76
CA GLY A 101 -13.56 -29.30 -9.24
C GLY A 101 -13.16 -28.02 -10.01
N TRP A 102 -13.16 -26.85 -9.41
CA TRP A 102 -12.76 -25.64 -10.09
C TRP A 102 -11.27 -25.61 -10.44
N PRO A 103 -10.89 -24.94 -11.56
CA PRO A 103 -9.49 -24.65 -11.83
C PRO A 103 -8.91 -23.74 -10.71
N VAL A 104 -7.60 -23.87 -10.48
CA VAL A 104 -6.91 -23.13 -9.41
C VAL A 104 -7.15 -21.63 -9.51
N GLU A 105 -7.15 -21.06 -10.71
CA GLU A 105 -7.37 -19.61 -10.88
C GLU A 105 -8.72 -19.13 -10.33
N HIS A 106 -9.79 -19.91 -10.45
CA HIS A 106 -11.10 -19.57 -9.89
C HIS A 106 -11.15 -19.72 -8.36
N LYS A 107 -10.46 -20.74 -7.83
CA LYS A 107 -10.30 -20.90 -6.36
C LYS A 107 -9.52 -19.74 -5.75
N VAL A 108 -8.49 -19.27 -6.45
CA VAL A 108 -7.72 -18.08 -6.05
C VAL A 108 -8.63 -16.85 -5.98
N ASP A 109 -9.48 -16.64 -6.97
CA ASP A 109 -10.42 -15.51 -6.97
C ASP A 109 -11.42 -15.59 -5.81
N TRP A 110 -11.93 -16.77 -5.50
CA TRP A 110 -12.77 -16.99 -4.33
C TRP A 110 -12.05 -16.61 -3.02
N MET A 111 -10.78 -17.03 -2.88
CA MET A 111 -9.98 -16.71 -1.70
C MET A 111 -9.68 -15.21 -1.57
N LEU A 112 -9.52 -14.49 -2.67
CA LEU A 112 -9.35 -13.04 -2.64
C LEU A 112 -10.59 -12.33 -2.11
N VAL A 113 -11.78 -12.74 -2.55
CA VAL A 113 -13.04 -12.19 -2.02
C VAL A 113 -13.23 -12.51 -0.55
N TRP A 114 -12.89 -13.75 -0.15
CA TRP A 114 -12.90 -14.19 1.24
C TRP A 114 -11.96 -13.36 2.12
N ALA A 115 -10.74 -13.09 1.65
CA ALA A 115 -9.76 -12.26 2.37
C ALA A 115 -10.22 -10.81 2.53
N GLU A 116 -10.84 -10.21 1.51
CA GLU A 116 -11.41 -8.86 1.64
C GLU A 116 -12.54 -8.79 2.67
N MET A 117 -13.43 -9.77 2.68
CA MET A 117 -14.51 -9.83 3.68
C MET A 117 -13.96 -10.05 5.09
N ASN A 118 -12.90 -10.82 5.24
CA ASN A 118 -12.21 -10.99 6.52
C ASN A 118 -11.51 -9.69 6.97
N GLY A 119 -10.96 -8.91 6.06
CA GLY A 119 -10.40 -7.59 6.35
C GLY A 119 -11.46 -6.62 6.88
N TYR A 120 -12.65 -6.63 6.29
CA TYR A 120 -13.80 -5.85 6.78
C TYR A 120 -14.20 -6.30 8.19
N ASP A 121 -14.38 -7.60 8.40
CA ASP A 121 -14.70 -8.18 9.71
C ASP A 121 -13.67 -7.77 10.78
N PHE A 122 -12.38 -7.90 10.46
CA PHE A 122 -11.29 -7.54 11.36
C PHE A 122 -11.29 -6.06 11.71
N ASN A 123 -11.49 -5.18 10.72
CA ASN A 123 -11.61 -3.74 10.96
C ASN A 123 -12.76 -3.40 11.90
N HIS A 124 -13.88 -4.13 11.84
CA HIS A 124 -15.05 -3.87 12.69
C HIS A 124 -14.92 -4.46 14.09
N ARG A 125 -14.32 -5.61 14.22
CA ARG A 125 -14.20 -6.29 15.53
C ARG A 125 -12.96 -5.87 16.31
N ILE A 126 -11.82 -5.72 15.64
CA ILE A 126 -10.50 -5.59 16.29
C ILE A 126 -9.88 -4.21 16.06
N LEU A 127 -9.56 -3.87 14.80
CA LEU A 127 -8.76 -2.69 14.50
C LEU A 127 -9.50 -1.38 14.79
N LYS A 128 -10.75 -1.25 14.39
CA LYS A 128 -11.65 -0.09 14.62
C LYS A 128 -10.95 1.26 14.40
N PRO A 129 -10.37 1.53 13.23
CA PRO A 129 -9.53 2.71 13.01
C PRO A 129 -10.30 4.01 13.29
N TRP A 130 -11.58 4.10 12.91
CA TRP A 130 -12.45 5.26 13.18
C TRP A 130 -12.69 5.54 14.67
N VAL A 131 -12.40 4.58 15.58
CA VAL A 131 -12.55 4.70 17.04
C VAL A 131 -11.23 5.01 17.73
N ARG A 132 -10.11 4.49 17.20
CA ARG A 132 -8.82 4.45 17.89
C ARG A 132 -7.78 5.39 17.32
N ASP A 133 -7.89 5.74 16.03
CA ASP A 133 -6.83 6.42 15.29
C ASP A 133 -7.32 7.77 14.73
N PRO A 134 -6.89 8.91 15.29
CA PRO A 134 -7.23 10.21 14.73
C PRO A 134 -6.80 10.39 13.28
N ALA A 135 -5.67 9.80 12.87
CA ALA A 135 -5.17 9.91 11.51
C ALA A 135 -6.07 9.20 10.48
N PHE A 136 -6.98 8.32 10.92
CA PHE A 136 -8.02 7.77 10.04
C PHE A 136 -8.85 8.87 9.35
N TYR A 137 -9.06 10.00 10.02
CA TYR A 137 -9.84 11.14 9.53
C TYR A 137 -9.06 12.12 8.67
N LYS A 138 -7.77 11.86 8.38
CA LYS A 138 -7.01 12.65 7.43
C LYS A 138 -7.61 12.52 6.04
N SER A 139 -8.02 13.65 5.46
CA SER A 139 -8.78 13.70 4.20
C SER A 139 -7.96 14.20 3.02
N VAL A 140 -6.80 14.84 3.25
CA VAL A 140 -6.01 15.46 2.18
C VAL A 140 -4.66 14.78 2.05
N TRP A 141 -4.36 14.31 0.83
CA TRP A 141 -3.13 13.62 0.47
C TRP A 141 -2.45 14.35 -0.69
N THR A 142 -1.13 14.45 -0.65
CA THR A 142 -0.33 15.24 -1.60
C THR A 142 0.49 14.40 -2.58
N TYR A 143 0.54 13.08 -2.41
CA TYR A 143 1.30 12.15 -3.23
C TYR A 143 0.54 10.84 -3.41
N LYS A 144 0.82 10.16 -4.52
CA LYS A 144 0.30 8.82 -4.81
C LYS A 144 1.14 7.79 -4.06
N SER A 145 0.47 6.85 -3.40
CA SER A 145 1.14 5.73 -2.76
C SER A 145 1.67 4.73 -3.80
N ASP A 146 2.79 4.09 -3.50
CA ASP A 146 3.35 2.95 -4.22
C ASP A 146 2.61 1.63 -3.96
N VAL A 147 1.69 1.64 -3.01
CA VAL A 147 0.76 0.55 -2.74
C VAL A 147 -0.59 0.91 -3.34
N PRO A 148 -1.30 0.03 -4.08
CA PRO A 148 -2.58 0.33 -4.72
C PRO A 148 -3.68 0.83 -3.78
N ALA A 149 -3.71 0.40 -2.52
CA ALA A 149 -4.40 1.09 -1.44
C ALA A 149 -3.47 2.16 -0.85
N HIS A 150 -3.99 3.12 -0.12
CA HIS A 150 -3.17 4.18 0.48
C HIS A 150 -2.31 3.66 1.63
N GLU A 151 -1.12 4.23 1.80
CA GLU A 151 -0.20 3.94 2.92
C GLU A 151 -0.75 4.35 4.30
N GLY A 152 -1.91 4.91 4.37
CA GLY A 152 -2.58 5.25 5.61
C GLY A 152 -3.98 4.68 5.66
N PRO A 153 -4.63 4.65 6.84
CA PRO A 153 -6.04 4.32 6.89
C PRO A 153 -6.80 5.31 6.04
N THR A 154 -7.63 4.77 5.18
CA THR A 154 -8.43 5.55 4.25
C THR A 154 -9.88 5.50 4.67
N HIS A 155 -10.58 6.59 4.41
CA HIS A 155 -12.03 6.63 4.41
C HIS A 155 -12.53 6.88 2.98
N HIS A 156 -13.84 6.74 2.76
CA HIS A 156 -14.42 6.80 1.42
C HIS A 156 -14.54 8.22 0.81
N ALA A 157 -13.94 9.24 1.44
CA ALA A 157 -13.97 10.61 0.95
C ALA A 157 -12.63 11.31 1.21
N ILE A 158 -11.69 11.11 0.30
CA ILE A 158 -10.35 11.71 0.35
C ILE A 158 -10.13 12.64 -0.83
N THR A 159 -9.34 13.70 -0.59
CA THR A 159 -8.87 14.65 -1.61
C THR A 159 -7.45 14.30 -1.99
N GLU A 160 -7.25 13.79 -3.19
CA GLU A 160 -5.96 13.39 -3.75
C GLU A 160 -5.39 14.56 -4.56
N LEU A 161 -4.61 15.46 -3.92
CA LEU A 161 -4.15 16.70 -4.56
C LEU A 161 -3.24 16.47 -5.76
N TRP A 162 -2.57 15.33 -5.86
CA TRP A 162 -1.76 15.02 -7.05
C TRP A 162 -2.59 14.73 -8.32
N THR A 163 -3.92 14.58 -8.18
CA THR A 163 -4.83 14.36 -9.31
C THR A 163 -5.42 15.66 -9.88
N TYR A 164 -4.95 16.81 -9.39
CA TYR A 164 -5.38 18.14 -9.81
C TYR A 164 -4.25 18.85 -10.54
N ASP A 165 -4.55 19.36 -11.73
CA ASP A 165 -3.62 20.19 -12.50
C ASP A 165 -3.84 21.69 -12.16
N PHE A 166 -2.78 22.36 -11.72
CA PHE A 166 -2.83 23.80 -11.42
C PHE A 166 -2.18 24.62 -12.54
N PRO A 167 -2.87 25.65 -13.10
CA PRO A 167 -4.19 26.20 -12.72
C PRO A 167 -5.35 25.27 -13.01
N LEU A 168 -6.30 25.19 -12.06
CA LEU A 168 -7.45 24.30 -12.14
C LEU A 168 -8.35 24.61 -13.35
N SER A 169 -8.76 23.58 -14.07
CA SER A 169 -9.91 23.66 -14.98
C SER A 169 -11.21 23.89 -14.20
N GLN A 170 -12.27 24.38 -14.85
CA GLN A 170 -13.58 24.57 -14.20
C GLN A 170 -14.14 23.25 -13.60
N LYS A 171 -13.86 22.10 -14.23
CA LYS A 171 -14.27 20.78 -13.74
C LYS A 171 -13.53 20.41 -12.45
N GLU A 172 -12.21 20.58 -12.47
CA GLU A 172 -11.35 20.29 -11.30
C GLU A 172 -11.66 21.23 -10.14
N ARG A 173 -11.86 22.52 -10.44
CA ARG A 173 -12.28 23.48 -9.43
C ARG A 173 -13.59 23.06 -8.75
N THR A 174 -14.61 22.64 -9.51
CA THR A 174 -15.87 22.17 -8.96
C THR A 174 -15.67 20.92 -8.11
N ARG A 175 -14.86 19.96 -8.59
CA ARG A 175 -14.52 18.75 -7.84
C ARG A 175 -13.82 19.09 -6.52
N LEU A 176 -12.81 19.95 -6.53
CA LEU A 176 -12.06 20.33 -5.33
C LEU A 176 -12.93 21.04 -4.29
N LEU A 177 -13.86 21.91 -4.74
CA LEU A 177 -14.84 22.54 -3.86
C LEU A 177 -15.74 21.52 -3.13
N GLU A 178 -16.17 20.47 -3.82
CA GLU A 178 -16.99 19.41 -3.22
C GLU A 178 -16.15 18.50 -2.30
N ASP A 179 -14.96 18.11 -2.73
CA ASP A 179 -14.07 17.25 -1.94
C ASP A 179 -13.69 17.91 -0.60
N LEU A 180 -13.39 19.21 -0.59
CA LEU A 180 -12.99 19.91 0.64
C LEU A 180 -14.15 20.15 1.64
N LYS A 181 -15.41 20.18 1.19
CA LYS A 181 -16.57 20.32 2.07
C LYS A 181 -16.76 19.16 3.04
N VAL A 182 -16.19 18.00 2.73
CA VAL A 182 -16.26 16.80 3.57
C VAL A 182 -15.50 16.98 4.89
N ILE A 183 -14.42 17.78 4.90
CA ILE A 183 -13.51 17.90 6.03
C ILE A 183 -14.18 18.35 7.33
N PRO A 184 -14.94 19.45 7.37
CA PRO A 184 -15.61 19.87 8.59
C PRO A 184 -16.58 18.81 9.14
N VAL A 185 -17.34 18.15 8.26
CA VAL A 185 -18.31 17.12 8.65
C VAL A 185 -17.62 15.90 9.25
N LEU A 186 -16.52 15.43 8.63
CA LEU A 186 -15.72 14.32 9.13
C LEU A 186 -15.04 14.65 10.46
N ASN A 187 -14.50 15.86 10.63
CA ASN A 187 -13.87 16.27 11.88
C ASN A 187 -14.86 16.29 13.05
N GLU A 188 -16.09 16.76 12.84
CA GLU A 188 -17.13 16.72 13.88
C GLU A 188 -17.56 15.28 14.20
N GLN A 189 -17.71 14.44 13.17
CA GLN A 189 -17.99 13.01 13.37
C GLN A 189 -16.83 12.31 14.13
N ALA A 190 -15.57 12.66 13.83
CA ALA A 190 -14.40 12.14 14.50
C ALA A 190 -14.42 12.42 16.02
N LYS A 191 -14.82 13.63 16.43
CA LYS A 191 -14.92 13.98 17.85
C LYS A 191 -15.94 13.10 18.61
N LEU A 192 -16.95 12.58 17.94
CA LEU A 192 -17.94 11.66 18.50
C LEU A 192 -17.44 10.21 18.52
N ASN A 193 -16.76 9.77 17.46
CA ASN A 193 -16.35 8.39 17.26
C ASN A 193 -15.07 8.02 18.01
N LEU A 194 -14.11 8.95 18.19
CA LEU A 194 -12.79 8.71 18.76
C LEU A 194 -12.83 8.53 20.28
N THR A 195 -13.42 7.42 20.71
CA THR A 195 -13.55 7.03 22.12
C THR A 195 -12.47 6.07 22.59
N GLY A 196 -11.68 5.47 21.68
CA GLY A 196 -10.65 4.50 21.97
C GLY A 196 -9.50 5.06 22.83
N ASN A 197 -8.75 4.15 23.45
CA ASN A 197 -7.60 4.48 24.28
C ASN A 197 -6.35 3.82 23.70
N ALA A 198 -5.77 4.42 22.63
CA ALA A 198 -4.56 3.96 21.95
C ALA A 198 -3.55 5.12 21.92
N LYS A 199 -2.58 5.09 22.86
CA LYS A 199 -1.65 6.22 23.13
C LYS A 199 -0.87 6.65 21.89
N ASP A 200 -0.16 5.71 21.27
CA ASP A 200 0.78 6.03 20.19
C ASP A 200 0.04 6.45 18.92
N LEU A 201 -1.06 5.75 18.56
CA LEU A 201 -1.94 6.17 17.46
C LEU A 201 -2.52 7.57 17.69
N TRP A 202 -2.88 7.90 18.94
CA TRP A 202 -3.43 9.22 19.24
C TRP A 202 -2.41 10.33 19.08
N ILE A 203 -1.20 10.15 19.65
CA ILE A 203 -0.15 11.17 19.61
C ILE A 203 0.31 11.44 18.18
N THR A 204 0.53 10.37 17.40
CA THR A 204 0.98 10.50 16.01
C THR A 204 -0.14 10.97 15.09
N GLY A 205 -1.38 10.59 15.37
CA GLY A 205 -2.55 11.08 14.65
C GLY A 205 -2.74 12.59 14.77
N ILE A 206 -2.42 13.19 15.93
CA ILE A 206 -2.40 14.66 16.09
C ILE A 206 -1.44 15.30 15.08
N ARG A 207 -0.24 14.73 14.89
CA ARG A 207 0.74 15.21 13.91
C ARG A 207 0.21 15.14 12.50
N ASP A 208 -0.46 14.05 12.12
CA ASP A 208 -1.00 13.86 10.77
C ASP A 208 -2.14 14.84 10.46
N ILE A 209 -3.03 15.08 11.43
CA ILE A 209 -4.09 16.09 11.29
C ILE A 209 -3.50 17.51 11.26
N GLN A 210 -2.46 17.81 12.06
CA GLN A 210 -1.75 19.08 11.97
C GLN A 210 -1.08 19.28 10.61
N ASN A 211 -0.52 18.21 10.03
CA ASN A 211 0.05 18.26 8.68
C ASN A 211 -1.03 18.56 7.64
N GLN A 212 -2.24 18.00 7.75
CA GLN A 212 -3.34 18.36 6.87
C GLN A 212 -3.65 19.86 6.90
N SER A 213 -3.68 20.49 8.08
CA SER A 213 -3.85 21.95 8.19
C SER A 213 -2.74 22.71 7.44
N ASN A 214 -1.48 22.27 7.58
CA ASN A 214 -0.35 22.89 6.88
C ASN A 214 -0.45 22.75 5.35
N VAL A 215 -0.89 21.59 4.86
CA VAL A 215 -1.14 21.35 3.43
C VAL A 215 -2.23 22.27 2.89
N LEU A 216 -3.34 22.40 3.62
CA LEU A 216 -4.45 23.30 3.24
C LEU A 216 -3.99 24.77 3.23
N LYS A 217 -3.18 25.21 4.21
CA LYS A 217 -2.58 26.55 4.24
C LYS A 217 -1.65 26.77 3.02
N GLY A 218 -0.89 25.74 2.64
CA GLY A 218 -0.07 25.76 1.42
C GLY A 218 -0.92 25.89 0.15
N LEU A 219 -1.98 25.11 0.04
CA LEU A 219 -2.93 25.16 -1.08
C LEU A 219 -3.58 26.55 -1.22
N LYS A 220 -4.05 27.13 -0.11
CA LYS A 220 -4.64 28.48 -0.09
C LYS A 220 -3.71 29.54 -0.66
N ASN A 221 -2.41 29.43 -0.38
CA ASN A 221 -1.39 30.43 -0.75
C ASN A 221 -0.82 30.24 -2.18
N GLN A 222 -1.27 29.23 -2.92
CA GLN A 222 -0.85 29.07 -4.32
C GLN A 222 -1.34 30.22 -5.18
N ASP A 223 -0.49 30.70 -6.10
CA ASP A 223 -0.80 31.84 -6.99
C ASP A 223 -2.07 31.65 -7.81
N THR A 224 -2.37 30.39 -8.17
CA THR A 224 -3.55 30.02 -8.97
C THR A 224 -4.82 29.80 -8.14
N VAL A 225 -4.73 29.84 -6.80
CA VAL A 225 -5.85 29.57 -5.86
C VAL A 225 -6.21 30.81 -5.05
N LYS A 226 -5.23 31.61 -4.63
CA LYS A 226 -5.38 32.72 -3.68
C LYS A 226 -6.40 33.80 -4.11
N ASP A 227 -6.62 33.96 -5.42
CA ASP A 227 -7.53 34.95 -5.98
C ASP A 227 -8.95 34.40 -6.22
N ASP A 228 -9.17 33.08 -6.01
CA ASP A 228 -10.49 32.45 -6.09
C ASP A 228 -11.21 32.55 -4.73
N THR A 229 -12.04 33.59 -4.57
CA THR A 229 -12.71 33.89 -3.29
C THR A 229 -13.57 32.76 -2.75
N GLN A 230 -14.23 31.98 -3.63
CA GLN A 230 -15.07 30.85 -3.22
C GLN A 230 -14.22 29.66 -2.77
N LEU A 231 -13.15 29.34 -3.50
CA LEU A 231 -12.24 28.25 -3.14
C LEU A 231 -11.49 28.57 -1.86
N VAL A 232 -11.01 29.82 -1.72
CA VAL A 232 -10.36 30.31 -0.50
C VAL A 232 -11.28 30.18 0.71
N ALA A 233 -12.57 30.54 0.57
CA ALA A 233 -13.54 30.44 1.67
C ALA A 233 -13.73 28.98 2.15
N ILE A 234 -13.84 28.01 1.24
CA ILE A 234 -13.96 26.58 1.58
C ILE A 234 -12.66 26.04 2.20
N ILE A 235 -11.50 26.46 1.68
CA ILE A 235 -10.22 26.09 2.28
C ILE A 235 -10.10 26.67 3.70
N ASP A 236 -10.50 27.90 3.94
CA ASP A 236 -10.49 28.51 5.28
C ASP A 236 -11.42 27.79 6.27
N GLU A 237 -12.58 27.34 5.82
CA GLU A 237 -13.48 26.52 6.62
C GLU A 237 -12.82 25.17 6.98
N ALA A 238 -12.20 24.51 6.01
CA ALA A 238 -11.47 23.27 6.21
C ALA A 238 -10.27 23.44 7.16
N ILE A 239 -9.49 24.52 7.03
CA ILE A 239 -8.38 24.86 7.94
C ILE A 239 -8.92 25.08 9.35
N THR A 240 -9.94 25.92 9.52
CA THR A 240 -10.50 26.23 10.84
C THR A 240 -10.99 24.96 11.53
N SER A 241 -11.77 24.15 10.83
CA SER A 241 -12.26 22.87 11.37
C SER A 241 -11.12 21.92 11.72
N THR A 242 -10.06 21.86 10.90
CA THR A 242 -8.91 20.99 11.15
C THR A 242 -8.10 21.48 12.36
N ASP A 243 -7.85 22.78 12.48
CA ASP A 243 -7.15 23.37 13.62
C ASP A 243 -7.95 23.16 14.93
N ASP A 244 -9.26 23.35 14.91
CA ASP A 244 -10.15 23.06 16.03
C ASP A 244 -10.13 21.57 16.43
N PHE A 245 -10.06 20.69 15.45
CA PHE A 245 -9.94 19.24 15.69
C PHE A 245 -8.59 18.91 16.34
N VAL A 246 -7.48 19.51 15.89
CA VAL A 246 -6.17 19.36 16.54
C VAL A 246 -6.22 19.81 18.00
N VAL A 247 -6.80 20.97 18.29
CA VAL A 247 -6.95 21.47 19.68
C VAL A 247 -7.75 20.49 20.54
N TRP A 248 -8.84 19.97 20.00
CA TRP A 248 -9.67 18.97 20.69
C TRP A 248 -8.85 17.68 20.97
N LEU A 249 -8.13 17.15 19.97
CA LEU A 249 -7.28 15.97 20.12
C LEU A 249 -6.20 16.18 21.20
N GLN A 250 -5.53 17.34 21.21
CA GLN A 250 -4.53 17.69 22.19
C GLN A 250 -5.12 17.74 23.60
N SER A 251 -6.34 18.26 23.76
CA SER A 251 -7.04 18.31 25.05
C SER A 251 -7.29 16.94 25.66
N LYS A 252 -7.42 15.90 24.84
CA LYS A 252 -7.68 14.50 25.25
C LYS A 252 -6.41 13.65 25.40
N SER A 253 -5.29 14.09 24.85
CA SER A 253 -4.06 13.26 24.71
C SER A 253 -3.56 12.68 26.02
N LYS A 254 -3.60 13.45 27.12
CA LYS A 254 -3.17 13.01 28.46
C LYS A 254 -3.97 11.83 29.02
N SER A 255 -5.18 11.63 28.57
CA SER A 255 -6.05 10.52 28.98
C SER A 255 -5.83 9.23 28.14
N LYS A 256 -5.08 9.34 27.06
CA LYS A 256 -4.80 8.21 26.16
C LYS A 256 -3.51 7.51 26.60
N THR A 257 -3.68 6.41 27.33
CA THR A 257 -2.58 5.68 28.00
C THR A 257 -2.54 4.19 27.64
N GLY A 258 -3.56 3.70 26.91
CA GLY A 258 -3.70 2.30 26.55
C GLY A 258 -2.82 1.86 25.39
N PRO A 259 -2.78 0.54 25.16
CA PRO A 259 -1.96 -0.05 24.10
C PRO A 259 -2.49 0.33 22.71
N SER A 260 -1.57 0.48 21.76
CA SER A 260 -1.89 0.80 20.35
C SER A 260 -1.80 -0.42 19.43
N GLY A 261 -1.04 -1.45 19.81
CA GLY A 261 -1.00 -2.72 19.09
C GLY A 261 -2.29 -3.53 19.25
N ILE A 262 -2.41 -4.58 18.45
CA ILE A 262 -3.58 -5.47 18.40
C ILE A 262 -3.37 -6.81 19.12
N GLY A 263 -2.15 -7.08 19.60
CA GLY A 263 -1.75 -8.36 20.22
C GLY A 263 -1.33 -9.41 19.19
N LYS A 264 -0.51 -10.39 19.63
CA LYS A 264 0.10 -11.42 18.77
C LYS A 264 -0.94 -12.33 18.10
N GLU A 265 -1.98 -12.73 18.82
CA GLU A 265 -3.03 -13.61 18.30
C GLU A 265 -3.83 -12.94 17.19
N ASN A 266 -4.27 -11.70 17.41
CA ASN A 266 -4.97 -10.91 16.39
C ASN A 266 -4.07 -10.61 15.18
N TYR A 267 -2.79 -10.34 15.42
CA TYR A 267 -1.83 -10.11 14.35
C TYR A 267 -1.65 -11.36 13.49
N THR A 268 -1.46 -12.53 14.11
CA THR A 268 -1.36 -13.83 13.43
C THR A 268 -2.63 -14.12 12.62
N TRP A 269 -3.81 -13.91 13.25
CA TRP A 269 -5.07 -14.10 12.55
C TRP A 269 -5.18 -13.21 11.30
N TYR A 270 -4.79 -11.93 11.42
CA TYR A 270 -4.82 -10.98 10.32
C TYR A 270 -3.89 -11.39 9.17
N LEU A 271 -2.65 -11.78 9.49
CA LEU A 271 -1.72 -12.30 8.50
C LEU A 271 -2.31 -13.47 7.71
N GLN A 272 -2.87 -14.45 8.42
CA GLN A 272 -3.34 -15.68 7.81
C GLN A 272 -4.66 -15.51 7.06
N ASN A 273 -5.59 -14.75 7.60
CA ASN A 273 -6.97 -14.67 7.09
C ASN A 273 -7.23 -13.44 6.20
N VAL A 274 -6.39 -12.42 6.25
CA VAL A 274 -6.51 -11.21 5.42
C VAL A 274 -5.37 -11.12 4.42
N HIS A 275 -4.12 -11.14 4.88
CA HIS A 275 -2.95 -11.04 3.98
C HIS A 275 -2.62 -12.35 3.28
N LEU A 276 -3.24 -13.47 3.68
CA LEU A 276 -2.97 -14.81 3.17
C LEU A 276 -1.48 -15.19 3.24
N VAL A 277 -0.83 -14.76 4.31
CA VAL A 277 0.55 -15.09 4.65
C VAL A 277 0.54 -16.24 5.64
N PRO A 278 1.09 -17.42 5.29
CA PRO A 278 0.99 -18.65 6.09
C PRO A 278 2.00 -18.68 7.25
N LEU A 279 2.10 -17.59 8.00
CA LEU A 279 3.04 -17.41 9.10
C LEU A 279 2.32 -16.90 10.34
N THR A 280 2.91 -17.19 11.49
CA THR A 280 2.53 -16.61 12.78
C THR A 280 3.38 -15.39 13.09
N TRP A 281 3.01 -14.62 14.09
CA TRP A 281 3.84 -13.54 14.64
C TRP A 281 5.25 -14.02 15.03
N ASP A 282 5.34 -15.19 15.68
CA ASP A 282 6.61 -15.78 16.10
C ASP A 282 7.49 -16.21 14.89
N ASP A 283 6.87 -16.75 13.84
CA ASP A 283 7.56 -17.10 12.59
C ASP A 283 8.16 -15.86 11.93
N GLU A 284 7.41 -14.76 11.85
CA GLU A 284 7.93 -13.50 11.31
C GLU A 284 9.08 -12.95 12.15
N VAL A 285 9.00 -12.98 13.49
CA VAL A 285 10.12 -12.58 14.37
C VAL A 285 11.37 -13.41 14.06
N MET A 286 11.23 -14.73 13.90
CA MET A 286 12.36 -15.62 13.57
C MET A 286 12.97 -15.28 12.21
N ILE A 287 12.14 -15.12 11.18
CA ILE A 287 12.56 -14.81 9.82
C ILE A 287 13.27 -13.44 9.78
N LEU A 288 12.69 -12.40 10.39
CA LEU A 288 13.26 -11.07 10.38
C LEU A 288 14.58 -10.99 11.15
N LYS A 289 14.70 -11.67 12.30
CA LYS A 289 15.97 -11.77 13.05
C LYS A 289 17.06 -12.45 12.23
N ARG A 290 16.70 -13.54 11.56
CA ARG A 290 17.63 -14.27 10.70
C ARG A 290 18.06 -13.40 9.52
N GLU A 291 17.13 -12.69 8.88
CA GLU A 291 17.43 -11.83 7.74
C GLU A 291 18.27 -10.60 8.14
N LEU A 292 17.99 -10.00 9.29
CA LEU A 292 18.81 -8.92 9.85
C LEU A 292 20.26 -9.37 10.08
N ALA A 293 20.45 -10.54 10.71
CA ALA A 293 21.78 -11.09 10.95
C ALA A 293 22.50 -11.41 9.64
N ARG A 294 21.78 -11.96 8.64
CA ARG A 294 22.31 -12.25 7.31
C ARG A 294 22.75 -10.97 6.59
N ALA A 295 21.90 -9.96 6.57
CA ALA A 295 22.20 -8.69 5.91
C ALA A 295 23.44 -8.01 6.51
N TRP A 296 23.54 -7.95 7.84
CA TRP A 296 24.73 -7.42 8.53
C TRP A 296 26.00 -8.21 8.20
N THR A 297 25.94 -9.54 8.21
CA THR A 297 27.07 -10.40 7.86
C THR A 297 27.50 -10.19 6.40
N SER A 298 26.54 -10.20 5.49
CA SER A 298 26.81 -10.00 4.06
C SER A 298 27.41 -8.61 3.79
N LEU A 299 26.86 -7.57 4.42
CA LEU A 299 27.44 -6.23 4.34
C LEU A 299 28.92 -6.20 4.77
N LYS A 300 29.24 -6.82 5.91
CA LYS A 300 30.65 -6.82 6.40
C LYS A 300 31.58 -7.62 5.50
N LEU A 301 31.10 -8.68 4.89
CA LEU A 301 31.86 -9.45 3.92
C LEU A 301 32.07 -8.69 2.59
N GLU A 302 31.06 -7.98 2.10
CA GLU A 302 31.20 -7.11 0.91
C GLU A 302 32.13 -5.91 1.20
N GLU A 303 32.01 -5.24 2.35
CA GLU A 303 32.96 -4.19 2.78
C GLU A 303 34.38 -4.72 2.80
N HIS A 304 34.60 -5.93 3.32
CA HIS A 304 35.92 -6.57 3.31
C HIS A 304 36.40 -6.89 1.89
N ARG A 305 35.55 -7.45 1.06
CA ARG A 305 35.86 -7.76 -0.37
C ARG A 305 36.27 -6.50 -1.11
N ASN A 306 35.54 -5.41 -0.90
CA ASN A 306 35.72 -4.13 -1.58
C ASN A 306 36.73 -3.20 -0.91
N ARG A 307 37.43 -3.64 0.15
CA ARG A 307 38.32 -2.79 0.99
C ARG A 307 39.37 -2.01 0.23
N ASN A 308 39.82 -2.50 -0.91
CA ASN A 308 40.83 -1.87 -1.77
C ASN A 308 40.22 -1.05 -2.93
N LEU A 309 38.90 -1.04 -3.08
CA LEU A 309 38.21 -0.24 -4.09
C LEU A 309 37.94 1.19 -3.56
N PRO A 310 37.87 2.19 -4.42
CA PRO A 310 37.44 3.54 -4.03
C PRO A 310 36.07 3.52 -3.34
N GLN A 311 35.85 4.44 -2.42
CA GLN A 311 34.52 4.64 -1.82
C GLN A 311 33.56 5.21 -2.86
N LEU A 312 32.27 4.88 -2.74
CA LEU A 312 31.23 5.59 -3.49
C LEU A 312 31.23 7.07 -3.09
N VAL A 313 31.03 7.93 -4.06
CA VAL A 313 30.94 9.38 -3.86
C VAL A 313 29.50 9.81 -4.14
N ALA A 314 28.86 10.43 -3.18
CA ALA A 314 27.50 10.90 -3.34
C ALA A 314 27.44 12.11 -4.30
N ALA A 315 26.40 12.17 -5.11
CA ALA A 315 26.12 13.33 -5.94
C ALA A 315 25.99 14.59 -5.06
N ASN A 316 26.68 15.67 -5.44
CA ASN A 316 26.81 16.89 -4.67
C ASN A 316 26.22 18.13 -5.38
N SER A 317 25.63 17.96 -6.55
CA SER A 317 24.92 19.02 -7.27
C SER A 317 23.70 18.45 -8.00
N PRO A 318 22.70 19.29 -8.31
CA PRO A 318 21.54 18.89 -9.12
C PRO A 318 21.92 18.26 -10.45
N GLU A 319 22.90 18.81 -11.15
CA GLU A 319 23.35 18.32 -12.46
C GLU A 319 23.97 16.92 -12.35
N ALA A 320 24.81 16.70 -11.34
CA ALA A 320 25.45 15.41 -11.10
C ALA A 320 24.41 14.35 -10.72
N TYR A 321 23.45 14.71 -9.85
CA TYR A 321 22.37 13.83 -9.45
C TYR A 321 21.46 13.46 -10.63
N ASN A 322 20.96 14.45 -11.39
CA ASN A 322 20.06 14.22 -12.51
C ASN A 322 20.69 13.31 -13.58
N LYS A 323 21.99 13.54 -13.87
CA LYS A 323 22.72 12.66 -14.78
C LYS A 323 22.81 11.21 -14.26
N MET A 324 23.16 11.04 -13.00
CA MET A 324 23.26 9.72 -12.36
C MET A 324 21.91 9.01 -12.33
N ALA A 325 20.83 9.72 -12.01
CA ALA A 325 19.47 9.18 -11.98
C ALA A 325 19.00 8.72 -13.36
N ASP A 326 19.25 9.52 -14.41
CA ASP A 326 18.92 9.16 -15.80
C ASP A 326 19.69 7.94 -16.28
N GLU A 327 21.02 7.90 -16.04
CA GLU A 327 21.88 6.77 -16.37
C GLU A 327 21.46 5.50 -15.63
N ALA A 328 21.10 5.60 -14.35
CA ALA A 328 20.62 4.47 -13.54
C ALA A 328 19.30 3.91 -14.04
N ALA A 329 18.33 4.76 -14.34
CA ALA A 329 17.04 4.34 -14.89
C ALA A 329 17.21 3.62 -16.23
N LYS A 330 18.01 4.19 -17.14
CA LYS A 330 18.33 3.56 -18.43
C LYS A 330 19.05 2.22 -18.24
N SER A 331 20.06 2.18 -17.37
CA SER A 331 20.83 0.97 -17.08
C SER A 331 19.95 -0.16 -16.53
N LEU A 332 18.99 0.15 -15.65
CA LEU A 332 18.07 -0.85 -15.11
C LEU A 332 17.18 -1.44 -16.21
N ILE A 333 16.55 -0.62 -17.05
CA ILE A 333 15.69 -1.12 -18.14
C ILE A 333 16.48 -1.96 -19.14
N GLU A 334 17.70 -1.50 -19.52
CA GLU A 334 18.60 -2.28 -20.40
C GLU A 334 19.04 -3.59 -19.77
N PHE A 335 19.29 -3.61 -18.46
CA PHE A 335 19.65 -4.82 -17.73
C PHE A 335 18.51 -5.85 -17.73
N LEU A 336 17.28 -5.42 -17.45
CA LEU A 336 16.11 -6.31 -17.44
C LEU A 336 15.91 -7.00 -18.80
N ASP A 337 16.14 -6.28 -19.89
CA ASP A 337 16.02 -6.81 -21.25
C ASP A 337 17.21 -7.70 -21.62
N LYS A 338 18.45 -7.21 -21.47
CA LYS A 338 19.67 -7.92 -21.89
C LYS A 338 19.95 -9.19 -21.09
N GLN A 339 19.55 -9.24 -19.83
CA GLN A 339 19.74 -10.41 -18.96
C GLN A 339 18.53 -11.37 -18.96
N ASP A 340 17.56 -11.12 -19.83
CA ASP A 340 16.35 -11.96 -19.91
C ASP A 340 15.66 -12.16 -18.54
N ILE A 341 15.55 -11.07 -17.74
CA ILE A 341 14.95 -11.12 -16.39
C ILE A 341 13.43 -11.15 -16.47
N VAL A 342 12.84 -10.29 -17.29
CA VAL A 342 11.40 -10.13 -17.47
C VAL A 342 11.12 -9.58 -18.85
N THR A 343 9.92 -9.83 -19.40
CA THR A 343 9.49 -9.17 -20.64
C THR A 343 9.30 -7.68 -20.40
N VAL A 344 10.27 -6.88 -20.86
CA VAL A 344 10.23 -5.40 -20.75
C VAL A 344 9.09 -4.86 -21.60
N LYS A 345 8.24 -4.02 -21.00
CA LYS A 345 7.07 -3.42 -21.64
C LYS A 345 7.33 -1.95 -21.98
N PRO A 346 6.69 -1.40 -23.04
CA PRO A 346 6.92 -0.02 -23.47
C PRO A 346 6.64 1.04 -22.39
N TYR A 347 5.77 0.73 -21.43
CA TYR A 347 5.42 1.63 -20.32
C TYR A 347 6.37 1.56 -19.11
N PHE A 348 7.34 0.62 -19.06
CA PHE A 348 8.23 0.48 -17.90
C PHE A 348 9.12 1.70 -17.67
N ASP A 349 9.75 2.22 -18.72
CA ASP A 349 10.61 3.41 -18.60
C ASP A 349 9.82 4.62 -18.11
N VAL A 350 8.60 4.83 -18.62
CA VAL A 350 7.72 5.92 -18.20
C VAL A 350 7.31 5.74 -16.73
N ALA A 351 6.90 4.52 -16.34
CA ALA A 351 6.50 4.22 -14.97
C ALA A 351 7.63 4.47 -13.97
N LEU A 352 8.88 4.06 -14.32
CA LEU A 352 10.05 4.32 -13.48
C LEU A 352 10.34 5.81 -13.37
N ARG A 353 10.37 6.53 -14.51
CA ARG A 353 10.78 7.93 -14.55
C ARG A 353 9.82 8.89 -13.85
N GLN A 354 8.56 8.51 -13.65
CA GLN A 354 7.60 9.27 -12.86
C GLN A 354 7.96 9.35 -11.37
N HIS A 355 8.84 8.46 -10.90
CA HIS A 355 9.22 8.32 -9.49
C HIS A 355 10.70 8.57 -9.20
N LEU A 356 11.46 9.04 -10.19
CA LEU A 356 12.84 9.48 -9.94
C LEU A 356 12.84 10.64 -8.97
N GLY A 357 13.74 10.60 -7.98
CA GLY A 357 13.93 11.65 -7.01
C GLY A 357 14.56 12.91 -7.59
N GLU A 358 14.71 13.93 -6.75
CA GLU A 358 15.42 15.16 -7.03
C GLU A 358 16.65 15.28 -6.13
N PHE A 359 17.60 16.12 -6.54
CA PHE A 359 18.76 16.42 -5.69
C PHE A 359 18.32 17.04 -4.35
N VAL A 360 18.83 16.46 -3.27
CA VAL A 360 18.63 16.95 -1.91
C VAL A 360 19.99 17.22 -1.27
N PRO A 361 20.23 18.41 -0.67
CA PRO A 361 21.44 18.68 0.09
C PRO A 361 21.67 17.64 1.20
N GLU A 362 22.93 17.32 1.48
CA GLU A 362 23.33 16.23 2.36
C GLU A 362 22.65 16.27 3.74
N GLU A 363 22.58 17.46 4.34
CA GLU A 363 22.00 17.70 5.66
C GLU A 363 20.47 17.48 5.75
N LYS A 364 19.80 17.33 4.58
CA LYS A 364 18.35 17.11 4.47
C LYS A 364 18.00 15.71 3.99
N ARG A 365 19.00 14.86 3.72
CA ARG A 365 18.77 13.51 3.20
C ARG A 365 18.25 12.59 4.30
N ASN A 366 17.13 11.96 4.03
CA ASN A 366 16.67 10.82 4.82
C ASN A 366 17.40 9.54 4.42
N PHE A 367 17.07 8.41 5.04
CA PHE A 367 17.69 7.11 4.79
C PHE A 367 17.75 6.74 3.29
N PHE A 368 16.63 6.84 2.59
CA PHE A 368 16.54 6.47 1.17
C PHE A 368 17.34 7.43 0.30
N LEU A 369 17.22 8.73 0.56
CA LEU A 369 17.95 9.76 -0.16
C LEU A 369 19.47 9.66 0.03
N ILE A 370 19.96 9.20 1.20
CA ILE A 370 21.39 8.93 1.39
C ILE A 370 21.85 7.85 0.40
N GLY A 371 21.15 6.70 0.36
CA GLY A 371 21.49 5.61 -0.55
C GLY A 371 21.41 6.02 -2.02
N GLU A 372 20.33 6.70 -2.40
CA GLU A 372 20.06 7.15 -3.76
C GLU A 372 21.11 8.13 -4.30
N HIS A 373 21.65 9.00 -3.44
CA HIS A 373 22.71 9.94 -3.85
C HIS A 373 24.08 9.27 -4.03
N TYR A 374 24.32 8.08 -3.45
CA TYR A 374 25.49 7.29 -3.74
C TYR A 374 25.35 6.46 -5.02
N ASP A 375 24.23 5.76 -5.17
CA ASP A 375 23.84 5.01 -6.37
C ASP A 375 22.33 4.75 -6.31
N PRO A 376 21.53 5.28 -7.23
CA PRO A 376 20.07 5.14 -7.16
C PRO A 376 19.56 3.75 -7.59
N ARG A 377 20.38 2.93 -8.26
CA ARG A 377 19.95 1.62 -8.81
C ARG A 377 19.35 0.66 -7.78
N PRO A 378 19.83 0.56 -6.52
CA PRO A 378 19.18 -0.26 -5.51
C PRO A 378 17.74 0.18 -5.22
N LEU A 379 17.50 1.48 -5.08
CA LEU A 379 16.14 2.01 -4.90
C LEU A 379 15.29 1.86 -6.18
N TYR A 380 15.89 2.10 -7.36
CA TYR A 380 15.18 1.95 -8.63
C TYR A 380 14.82 0.48 -8.94
N SER A 381 15.61 -0.49 -8.50
CA SER A 381 15.22 -1.90 -8.58
C SER A 381 14.01 -2.20 -7.68
N HIS A 382 13.93 -1.56 -6.50
CA HIS A 382 12.75 -1.63 -5.65
C HIS A 382 11.50 -1.07 -6.34
N PHE A 383 11.65 -0.09 -7.21
CA PHE A 383 10.54 0.46 -7.99
C PHE A 383 9.92 -0.52 -9.00
N TYR A 384 10.31 -1.79 -8.97
CA TYR A 384 9.66 -2.86 -9.73
C TYR A 384 8.13 -2.90 -9.49
N HIS A 385 7.66 -2.57 -8.29
CA HIS A 385 6.23 -2.49 -8.00
C HIS A 385 5.50 -1.40 -8.82
N TRP A 386 6.18 -0.34 -9.28
CA TRP A 386 5.59 0.63 -10.23
C TRP A 386 5.33 0.02 -11.60
N PHE A 387 6.17 -0.94 -12.04
CA PHE A 387 5.90 -1.70 -13.26
C PHE A 387 4.64 -2.56 -13.11
N GLU A 388 4.41 -3.12 -11.93
CA GLU A 388 3.21 -3.90 -11.64
C GLU A 388 1.94 -3.04 -11.63
N LEU A 389 2.00 -1.85 -11.05
CA LEU A 389 0.90 -0.89 -11.08
C LEU A 389 0.61 -0.40 -12.50
N ALA A 390 1.64 -0.07 -13.27
CA ALA A 390 1.49 0.29 -14.67
C ALA A 390 0.91 -0.87 -15.50
N ARG A 391 1.28 -2.12 -15.18
CA ARG A 391 0.67 -3.30 -15.81
C ARG A 391 -0.82 -3.39 -15.52
N MET A 392 -1.28 -3.12 -14.29
CA MET A 392 -2.71 -3.12 -13.96
C MET A 392 -3.49 -2.11 -14.81
N GLU A 393 -2.88 -0.98 -15.16
CA GLU A 393 -3.50 0.06 -16.01
C GLU A 393 -3.49 -0.32 -17.49
N HIS A 394 -2.34 -0.81 -18.01
CA HIS A 394 -2.13 -1.06 -19.42
C HIS A 394 -2.55 -2.46 -19.90
N GLU A 395 -2.46 -3.45 -19.02
CA GLU A 395 -2.77 -4.86 -19.29
C GLU A 395 -3.66 -5.42 -18.16
N PRO A 396 -4.90 -4.89 -17.96
CA PRO A 396 -5.76 -5.30 -16.86
C PRO A 396 -6.05 -6.81 -16.91
N HIS A 397 -5.99 -7.45 -15.74
CA HIS A 397 -6.21 -8.89 -15.64
C HIS A 397 -7.61 -9.30 -16.16
N LYS A 398 -7.72 -10.49 -16.76
CA LYS A 398 -8.99 -11.01 -17.30
C LYS A 398 -10.06 -11.21 -16.22
N SER A 399 -9.67 -11.63 -15.01
CA SER A 399 -10.58 -11.70 -13.86
C SER A 399 -10.94 -10.31 -13.37
N GLU A 400 -12.24 -10.04 -13.24
CA GLU A 400 -12.74 -8.78 -12.71
C GLU A 400 -12.33 -8.54 -11.24
N ILE A 401 -12.09 -9.62 -10.49
CA ILE A 401 -11.66 -9.57 -9.08
C ILE A 401 -10.22 -9.04 -8.96
N ARG A 402 -9.34 -9.37 -9.92
CA ARG A 402 -7.92 -8.99 -9.92
C ARG A 402 -7.61 -7.75 -10.75
N ARG A 403 -8.62 -7.18 -11.42
CA ARG A 403 -8.42 -6.09 -12.40
C ARG A 403 -8.00 -4.77 -11.76
N GLY A 404 -8.39 -4.55 -10.53
CA GLY A 404 -8.09 -3.35 -9.76
C GLY A 404 -7.48 -3.65 -8.39
N PRO A 405 -7.19 -2.61 -7.60
CA PRO A 405 -6.64 -2.76 -6.26
C PRO A 405 -7.53 -3.61 -5.35
N LEU A 406 -6.91 -4.51 -4.60
CA LEU A 406 -7.56 -5.25 -3.54
C LEU A 406 -7.71 -4.37 -2.29
N LEU A 407 -8.73 -4.64 -1.46
CA LEU A 407 -8.94 -3.90 -0.21
C LEU A 407 -8.04 -4.43 0.92
N TYR A 408 -7.86 -3.63 1.96
CA TYR A 408 -7.14 -4.02 3.20
C TYR A 408 -5.67 -4.37 3.00
N ASN A 409 -5.02 -3.89 1.93
CA ASN A 409 -3.62 -4.13 1.62
C ASN A 409 -3.22 -5.63 1.63
N ILE A 410 -4.13 -6.51 1.26
CA ILE A 410 -3.92 -7.96 1.29
C ILE A 410 -2.82 -8.43 0.34
N PHE A 411 -2.38 -7.57 -0.56
CA PHE A 411 -1.33 -7.80 -1.55
C PHE A 411 0.05 -7.22 -1.14
N ASP A 412 0.21 -6.64 0.04
CA ASP A 412 1.47 -5.97 0.45
C ASP A 412 2.67 -6.90 0.38
N SER A 413 2.54 -8.17 0.82
CA SER A 413 3.61 -9.15 0.70
C SER A 413 4.02 -9.42 -0.75
N ARG A 414 3.10 -9.28 -1.71
CA ARG A 414 3.38 -9.37 -3.14
C ARG A 414 4.07 -8.11 -3.66
N ASN A 415 3.56 -6.95 -3.32
CA ASN A 415 4.03 -5.67 -3.82
C ASN A 415 5.42 -5.34 -3.25
N GLU A 416 5.49 -5.11 -1.95
CA GLU A 416 6.72 -4.75 -1.24
C GLU A 416 7.72 -5.91 -1.16
N GLY A 417 7.21 -7.14 -1.01
CA GLY A 417 8.05 -8.32 -0.96
C GLY A 417 8.77 -8.60 -2.27
N THR A 418 8.08 -8.48 -3.41
CA THR A 418 8.71 -8.60 -4.72
C THR A 418 9.74 -7.49 -4.93
N ALA A 419 9.38 -6.24 -4.64
CA ALA A 419 10.27 -5.09 -4.75
C ALA A 419 11.56 -5.29 -3.92
N THR A 420 11.44 -5.81 -2.70
CA THR A 420 12.60 -6.11 -1.85
C THR A 420 13.41 -7.30 -2.35
N ALA A 421 12.76 -8.34 -2.85
CA ALA A 421 13.45 -9.52 -3.37
C ALA A 421 14.28 -9.21 -4.63
N VAL A 422 13.74 -8.41 -5.55
CA VAL A 422 14.44 -8.08 -6.81
C VAL A 422 15.67 -7.21 -6.59
N GLU A 423 15.75 -6.41 -5.52
CA GLU A 423 16.99 -5.69 -5.19
C GLU A 423 18.18 -6.65 -5.06
N GLU A 424 17.99 -7.77 -4.37
CA GLU A 424 19.03 -8.78 -4.19
C GLU A 424 19.14 -9.72 -5.39
N MET A 425 18.02 -10.13 -6.00
CA MET A 425 18.01 -10.99 -7.19
C MET A 425 18.71 -10.34 -8.38
N PHE A 426 18.47 -9.04 -8.63
CA PHE A 426 19.14 -8.31 -9.70
C PHE A 426 20.61 -8.08 -9.39
N MET A 427 20.97 -7.87 -8.11
CA MET A 427 22.36 -7.85 -7.66
C MET A 427 23.07 -9.16 -7.99
N GLN A 428 22.43 -10.31 -7.73
CA GLN A 428 22.98 -11.64 -8.03
C GLN A 428 23.05 -11.91 -9.53
N ALA A 429 22.13 -11.33 -10.31
CA ALA A 429 22.12 -11.42 -11.76
C ALA A 429 23.13 -10.46 -12.46
N GLY A 430 23.88 -9.64 -11.68
CA GLY A 430 24.98 -8.82 -12.19
C GLY A 430 24.67 -7.34 -12.40
N LEU A 431 23.54 -6.81 -11.92
CA LEU A 431 23.17 -5.38 -12.09
C LEU A 431 24.27 -4.40 -11.60
N TYR A 432 25.07 -4.81 -10.60
CA TYR A 432 26.11 -3.97 -9.99
C TYR A 432 27.55 -4.46 -10.23
N ASP A 433 27.80 -5.24 -11.28
CA ASP A 433 29.13 -5.77 -11.55
C ASP A 433 30.12 -4.67 -11.96
N ASP A 434 29.64 -3.57 -12.50
CA ASP A 434 30.39 -2.34 -12.80
C ASP A 434 30.70 -1.49 -11.56
N SER A 435 29.93 -1.66 -10.47
CA SER A 435 30.07 -0.91 -9.22
C SER A 435 29.90 -1.84 -8.00
N PRO A 436 30.90 -2.67 -7.66
CA PRO A 436 30.75 -3.68 -6.61
C PRO A 436 30.37 -3.13 -5.24
N ARG A 437 30.73 -1.88 -4.90
CA ARG A 437 30.33 -1.24 -3.65
C ARG A 437 28.83 -0.93 -3.54
N THR A 438 28.12 -0.86 -4.67
CA THR A 438 26.66 -0.70 -4.67
C THR A 438 25.95 -1.88 -4.00
N LYS A 439 26.55 -3.09 -4.04
CA LYS A 439 26.05 -4.27 -3.30
C LYS A 439 25.97 -4.04 -1.79
N GLU A 440 26.83 -3.17 -1.24
CA GLU A 440 26.79 -2.79 0.18
C GLU A 440 25.48 -2.05 0.51
N ILE A 441 24.98 -1.20 -0.40
CA ILE A 441 23.73 -0.45 -0.23
C ILE A 441 22.54 -1.41 -0.15
N VAL A 442 22.49 -2.44 -1.01
CA VAL A 442 21.44 -3.46 -0.99
C VAL A 442 21.35 -4.13 0.39
N TYR A 443 22.47 -4.54 0.97
CA TYR A 443 22.47 -5.17 2.30
C TYR A 443 22.11 -4.18 3.43
N ILE A 444 22.44 -2.89 3.28
CA ILE A 444 21.99 -1.84 4.23
C ILE A 444 20.47 -1.71 4.17
N MET A 445 19.87 -1.70 2.98
CA MET A 445 18.43 -1.61 2.79
C MET A 445 17.69 -2.83 3.35
N ILE A 446 18.21 -4.04 3.13
CA ILE A 446 17.63 -5.27 3.70
C ILE A 446 17.70 -5.23 5.24
N ALA A 447 18.84 -4.81 5.83
CA ALA A 447 18.98 -4.70 7.27
C ALA A 447 18.00 -3.69 7.86
N GLN A 448 17.82 -2.54 7.22
CA GLN A 448 16.86 -1.51 7.62
C GLN A 448 15.42 -2.06 7.60
N ARG A 449 15.02 -2.76 6.52
CA ARG A 449 13.67 -3.35 6.42
C ARG A 449 13.43 -4.42 7.48
N ALA A 450 14.41 -5.27 7.75
CA ALA A 450 14.30 -6.27 8.82
C ALA A 450 14.20 -5.61 10.20
N ALA A 451 14.99 -4.57 10.47
CA ALA A 451 14.96 -3.85 11.74
C ALA A 451 13.61 -3.15 11.97
N ARG A 452 13.09 -2.44 10.95
CA ARG A 452 11.79 -1.75 11.09
C ARG A 452 10.62 -2.71 11.26
N GLY A 453 10.65 -3.85 10.55
CA GLY A 453 9.64 -4.88 10.69
C GLY A 453 9.63 -5.53 12.08
N LEU A 454 10.81 -5.77 12.68
CA LEU A 454 10.92 -6.23 14.07
C LEU A 454 10.31 -5.21 15.05
N GLY A 455 10.61 -3.93 14.90
CA GLY A 455 9.99 -2.87 15.70
C GLY A 455 8.46 -2.91 15.59
N SER A 456 7.93 -3.01 14.37
CA SER A 456 6.50 -3.15 14.10
C SER A 456 5.87 -4.35 14.83
N LEU A 457 6.51 -5.51 14.77
CA LEU A 457 6.04 -6.73 15.46
C LEU A 457 5.92 -6.55 16.97
N TYR A 458 6.96 -5.99 17.61
CA TYR A 458 6.95 -5.76 19.05
C TYR A 458 5.95 -4.68 19.47
N ALA A 459 5.77 -3.65 18.65
CA ALA A 459 4.73 -2.63 18.88
C ALA A 459 3.33 -3.25 18.80
N HIS A 460 3.05 -4.10 17.80
CA HIS A 460 1.78 -4.82 17.69
C HIS A 460 1.53 -5.80 18.81
N ALA A 461 2.57 -6.45 19.32
CA ALA A 461 2.48 -7.33 20.49
C ALA A 461 2.21 -6.57 21.81
N ASN A 462 2.28 -5.23 21.79
CA ASN A 462 2.28 -4.35 22.98
C ASN A 462 3.44 -4.65 23.95
N GLU A 463 4.55 -5.18 23.44
CA GLU A 463 5.79 -5.40 24.18
C GLU A 463 6.70 -4.16 24.16
N MET A 464 6.47 -3.27 23.19
CA MET A 464 7.18 -2.01 23.00
C MET A 464 6.20 -0.90 22.64
N THR A 465 6.54 0.32 23.04
CA THR A 465 5.93 1.54 22.51
C THR A 465 6.44 1.77 21.07
N MET A 466 5.75 2.63 20.33
CA MET A 466 6.21 3.03 18.99
C MET A 466 7.60 3.70 19.04
N GLU A 467 7.93 4.44 20.11
CA GLU A 467 9.25 5.06 20.30
C GLU A 467 10.35 4.02 20.48
N GLU A 468 10.12 3.00 21.32
CA GLU A 468 11.05 1.88 21.51
C GLU A 468 11.23 1.06 20.23
N ALA A 469 10.15 0.82 19.48
CA ALA A 469 10.20 0.19 18.16
C ALA A 469 11.03 1.00 17.16
N GLY A 470 10.89 2.32 17.17
CA GLY A 470 11.73 3.24 16.41
C GLY A 470 13.20 3.17 16.83
N GLY A 471 13.48 2.92 18.13
CA GLY A 471 14.83 2.67 18.63
C GLY A 471 15.49 1.46 17.97
N ILE A 472 14.77 0.32 17.87
CA ILE A 472 15.25 -0.87 17.15
C ILE A 472 15.56 -0.53 15.70
N HIS A 473 14.62 0.10 15.01
CA HIS A 473 14.77 0.47 13.62
C HIS A 473 16.04 1.32 13.39
N SER A 474 16.25 2.33 14.21
CA SER A 474 17.41 3.22 14.12
C SER A 474 18.73 2.53 14.49
N GLU A 475 18.76 1.74 15.57
CA GLU A 475 19.98 1.12 16.10
C GLU A 475 20.53 0.04 15.18
N TYR A 476 19.64 -0.80 14.63
CA TYR A 476 20.05 -1.94 13.79
C TYR A 476 20.18 -1.60 12.31
N THR A 477 19.90 -0.36 11.89
CA THR A 477 20.22 0.10 10.53
C THR A 477 21.70 0.45 10.41
N PRO A 478 22.44 -0.17 9.47
CA PRO A 478 23.88 0.03 9.32
C PRO A 478 24.28 1.49 9.05
N ARG A 479 25.54 1.81 9.36
CA ARG A 479 26.17 3.12 9.11
C ARG A 479 25.48 4.32 9.78
N GLY A 480 24.51 4.08 10.65
CA GLY A 480 23.76 5.15 11.35
C GLY A 480 22.87 5.99 10.43
N TRP A 481 22.55 5.53 9.22
CA TRP A 481 21.77 6.29 8.25
C TRP A 481 20.35 6.64 8.73
N MET A 482 19.77 5.83 9.64
CA MET A 482 18.46 6.14 10.26
C MET A 482 18.53 7.07 11.47
N LYS A 483 19.72 7.34 12.02
CA LYS A 483 19.87 8.21 13.22
C LYS A 483 19.74 9.69 12.91
N THR A 484 19.92 10.08 11.67
CA THR A 484 19.95 11.47 11.22
C THR A 484 18.58 12.03 10.88
N GLU A 485 17.56 11.14 10.69
CA GLU A 485 16.26 11.53 10.19
C GLU A 485 15.15 10.94 11.07
N LYS A 486 14.53 11.82 11.90
CA LYS A 486 13.49 11.41 12.84
C LYS A 486 12.07 11.39 12.24
N GLU A 487 11.82 12.23 11.24
CA GLU A 487 10.48 12.36 10.66
C GLU A 487 10.07 11.09 9.88
N LEU A 488 10.99 10.54 9.07
CA LEU A 488 10.77 9.27 8.37
C LEU A 488 10.56 8.13 9.37
N LEU A 489 11.40 8.06 10.42
CA LEU A 489 11.31 7.02 11.45
C LEU A 489 9.94 7.00 12.13
N ILE A 490 9.45 8.18 12.56
CA ILE A 490 8.15 8.32 13.20
C ILE A 490 7.03 8.00 12.20
N PHE A 491 7.15 8.46 10.95
CA PHE A 491 6.18 8.18 9.90
C PHE A 491 6.04 6.69 9.66
N GLU A 492 7.15 5.97 9.43
CA GLU A 492 7.13 4.54 9.16
C GLU A 492 6.57 3.72 10.33
N GLN A 493 7.03 3.98 11.57
CA GLN A 493 6.52 3.23 12.73
C GLN A 493 5.03 3.50 13.00
N HIS A 494 4.56 4.72 12.76
CA HIS A 494 3.14 5.03 12.84
C HIS A 494 2.33 4.31 11.76
N LEU A 495 2.81 4.34 10.52
CA LEU A 495 2.18 3.66 9.39
C LEU A 495 2.02 2.16 9.67
N TYR A 496 3.07 1.50 10.17
CA TYR A 496 3.04 0.07 10.46
C TYR A 496 2.11 -0.28 11.62
N LEU A 497 2.03 0.59 12.63
CA LEU A 497 1.09 0.39 13.75
C LEU A 497 -0.38 0.53 13.30
N ARG A 498 -0.65 1.31 12.29
CA ARG A 498 -1.98 1.49 11.70
C ARG A 498 -2.37 0.34 10.76
N GLN A 499 -1.39 -0.28 10.12
CA GLN A 499 -1.56 -1.32 9.10
C GLN A 499 -0.78 -2.58 9.52
N PRO A 500 -1.41 -3.50 10.28
CA PRO A 500 -0.77 -4.75 10.67
C PRO A 500 -0.28 -5.54 9.46
N GLY A 501 0.94 -6.07 9.53
CA GLY A 501 1.57 -6.82 8.44
C GLY A 501 2.30 -5.98 7.40
N TYR A 502 2.06 -4.66 7.31
CA TYR A 502 2.75 -3.84 6.31
C TYR A 502 4.25 -3.72 6.58
N GLY A 503 4.65 -3.42 7.83
CA GLY A 503 6.06 -3.26 8.19
C GLY A 503 6.92 -4.52 8.00
N THR A 504 6.32 -5.70 8.03
CA THR A 504 6.99 -6.99 7.82
C THR A 504 6.94 -7.47 6.38
N SER A 505 5.98 -6.97 5.57
CA SER A 505 5.68 -7.46 4.22
C SER A 505 6.89 -7.49 3.29
N TYR A 506 7.82 -6.58 3.44
CA TYR A 506 9.08 -6.49 2.71
C TYR A 506 9.93 -7.77 2.81
N ILE A 507 10.21 -8.18 4.05
CA ILE A 507 11.04 -9.37 4.32
C ILE A 507 10.22 -10.64 4.21
N THR A 508 9.00 -10.63 4.72
CA THR A 508 8.09 -11.78 4.64
C THR A 508 7.75 -12.11 3.20
N GLY A 509 7.42 -11.10 2.39
CA GLY A 509 7.15 -11.30 0.98
C GLY A 509 8.37 -11.74 0.19
N LYS A 510 9.56 -11.17 0.49
CA LYS A 510 10.83 -11.67 -0.08
C LYS A 510 11.01 -13.17 0.21
N TYR A 511 10.84 -13.59 1.46
CA TYR A 511 10.93 -14.99 1.87
C TYR A 511 9.94 -15.90 1.10
N LEU A 512 8.69 -15.47 0.97
CA LEU A 512 7.67 -16.23 0.23
C LEU A 512 7.98 -16.31 -1.27
N LEU A 513 8.51 -15.24 -1.86
CA LEU A 513 8.88 -15.19 -3.28
C LEU A 513 10.08 -16.09 -3.58
N GLU A 514 11.10 -16.09 -2.70
CA GLU A 514 12.26 -16.99 -2.81
C GLU A 514 11.83 -18.47 -2.77
N ASN A 515 10.90 -18.82 -1.89
CA ASN A 515 10.31 -20.16 -1.84
C ASN A 515 9.54 -20.47 -3.14
N ALA A 516 8.73 -19.53 -3.63
CA ALA A 516 7.96 -19.71 -4.86
C ALA A 516 8.87 -19.92 -6.08
N LEU A 517 9.98 -19.16 -6.17
CA LEU A 517 10.98 -19.32 -7.24
C LEU A 517 11.66 -20.70 -7.16
N GLY A 518 12.08 -21.11 -5.95
CA GLY A 518 12.69 -22.43 -5.74
C GLY A 518 11.77 -23.58 -6.12
N ASP A 519 10.49 -23.51 -5.74
CA ASP A 519 9.51 -24.54 -6.06
C ASP A 519 9.14 -24.54 -7.57
N TYR A 520 9.07 -23.35 -8.19
CA TYR A 520 8.89 -23.25 -9.63
C TYR A 520 10.06 -23.89 -10.40
N ALA A 521 11.31 -23.65 -9.96
CA ALA A 521 12.48 -24.28 -10.55
C ALA A 521 12.43 -25.81 -10.45
N LYS A 522 12.12 -26.35 -9.25
CA LYS A 522 11.94 -27.81 -9.04
C LYS A 522 10.83 -28.39 -9.91
N MET A 523 9.72 -27.66 -10.07
CA MET A 523 8.64 -28.06 -10.97
C MET A 523 9.12 -28.17 -12.42
N LYS A 524 9.89 -27.19 -12.93
CA LYS A 524 10.48 -27.24 -14.27
C LYS A 524 11.42 -28.43 -14.42
N GLU A 525 12.30 -28.68 -13.45
CA GLU A 525 13.19 -29.84 -13.43
C GLU A 525 12.44 -31.16 -13.49
N SER A 526 11.37 -31.30 -12.69
CA SER A 526 10.51 -32.50 -12.69
C SER A 526 9.83 -32.77 -14.04
N GLN A 527 9.64 -31.72 -14.84
CA GLN A 527 9.12 -31.77 -16.21
C GLN A 527 10.23 -31.95 -17.27
N ASN A 528 11.48 -32.10 -16.86
CA ASN A 528 12.66 -32.10 -17.75
C ASN A 528 12.76 -30.82 -18.62
N LYS A 529 12.40 -29.66 -18.04
CA LYS A 529 12.50 -28.35 -18.68
C LYS A 529 13.56 -27.50 -17.96
N PRO A 530 14.30 -26.65 -18.69
CA PRO A 530 15.23 -25.73 -18.03
C PRO A 530 14.46 -24.69 -17.20
N PHE A 531 15.05 -24.27 -16.10
CA PHE A 531 14.60 -23.07 -15.39
C PHE A 531 15.07 -21.84 -16.16
N VAL A 532 14.12 -20.90 -16.40
CA VAL A 532 14.40 -19.60 -17.03
C VAL A 532 13.81 -18.52 -16.12
N VAL A 533 14.65 -17.56 -15.71
CA VAL A 533 14.25 -16.47 -14.79
C VAL A 533 13.09 -15.67 -15.37
N LYS A 534 13.15 -15.34 -16.65
CA LYS A 534 12.10 -14.61 -17.36
C LYS A 534 10.75 -15.34 -17.32
N ASP A 535 10.75 -16.66 -17.54
CA ASP A 535 9.52 -17.44 -17.47
C ASP A 535 8.87 -17.35 -16.10
N PHE A 536 9.68 -17.31 -15.02
CA PHE A 536 9.18 -17.15 -13.66
C PHE A 536 8.53 -15.78 -13.45
N PHE A 537 9.26 -14.70 -13.78
CA PHE A 537 8.72 -13.34 -13.58
C PHE A 537 7.52 -13.04 -14.50
N ASP A 538 7.55 -13.51 -15.75
CA ASP A 538 6.41 -13.35 -16.67
C ASP A 538 5.18 -14.14 -16.18
N ALA A 539 5.37 -15.36 -15.65
CA ALA A 539 4.29 -16.12 -15.00
C ALA A 539 3.74 -15.39 -13.77
N LEU A 540 4.64 -14.94 -12.87
CA LEU A 540 4.28 -14.18 -11.67
C LEU A 540 3.49 -12.91 -12.01
N ASN A 541 3.91 -12.19 -13.06
CA ASN A 541 3.24 -10.97 -13.50
C ASN A 541 1.88 -11.25 -14.17
N SER A 542 1.74 -12.39 -14.86
CA SER A 542 0.50 -12.74 -15.57
C SER A 542 -0.68 -13.08 -14.67
N ILE A 543 -0.42 -13.49 -13.42
CA ILE A 543 -1.47 -13.85 -12.46
C ILE A 543 -2.09 -12.65 -11.74
N GLY A 544 -1.56 -11.46 -11.93
CA GLY A 544 -2.02 -10.23 -11.29
C GLY A 544 -1.32 -9.93 -9.97
N ASN A 545 -1.59 -8.75 -9.41
CA ASN A 545 -1.03 -8.29 -8.14
C ASN A 545 -1.83 -8.85 -6.96
N ILE A 546 -1.52 -10.08 -6.57
CA ILE A 546 -2.21 -10.87 -5.54
C ILE A 546 -1.20 -11.47 -4.55
N PRO A 547 -1.63 -11.93 -3.37
CA PRO A 547 -0.74 -12.57 -2.39
C PRO A 547 0.15 -13.66 -3.00
N ILE A 548 1.43 -13.68 -2.58
CA ILE A 548 2.43 -14.61 -3.15
C ILE A 548 2.02 -16.08 -2.96
N SER A 549 1.41 -16.42 -1.82
CA SER A 549 0.92 -17.77 -1.55
C SER A 549 -0.08 -18.28 -2.60
N LEU A 550 -0.99 -17.39 -3.03
CA LEU A 550 -1.96 -17.70 -4.09
C LEU A 550 -1.28 -17.77 -5.47
N GLY A 551 -0.36 -16.84 -5.72
CA GLY A 551 0.46 -16.85 -6.94
C GLY A 551 1.30 -18.11 -7.05
N HIS A 552 1.97 -18.51 -5.97
CA HIS A 552 2.71 -19.75 -5.87
C HIS A 552 1.84 -20.98 -6.24
N TRP A 553 0.66 -21.09 -5.62
CA TRP A 553 -0.27 -22.17 -5.95
C TRP A 553 -0.65 -22.18 -7.43
N GLN A 554 -1.02 -21.02 -7.99
CA GLN A 554 -1.44 -20.93 -9.39
C GLN A 554 -0.31 -21.26 -10.37
N MET A 555 0.95 -20.88 -10.07
CA MET A 555 2.10 -21.14 -10.94
C MET A 555 2.62 -22.58 -10.87
N THR A 556 2.58 -23.19 -9.70
CA THR A 556 3.24 -24.48 -9.45
C THR A 556 2.26 -25.65 -9.28
N GLY A 557 0.98 -25.37 -9.02
CA GLY A 557 -0.01 -26.36 -8.60
C GLY A 557 0.15 -26.83 -7.14
N SER A 558 1.19 -26.37 -6.44
CA SER A 558 1.43 -26.73 -5.03
C SER A 558 0.71 -25.75 -4.10
N ASP A 559 -0.09 -26.28 -3.19
CA ASP A 559 -0.82 -25.51 -2.19
C ASP A 559 -0.17 -25.58 -0.79
N ASN A 560 1.11 -25.90 -0.73
CA ASN A 560 1.83 -26.08 0.54
C ASN A 560 1.89 -24.79 1.39
N GLN A 561 1.82 -23.61 0.77
CA GLN A 561 1.72 -22.33 1.47
C GLN A 561 0.28 -22.00 1.91
N LEU A 562 -0.71 -22.83 1.60
CA LEU A 562 -2.12 -22.66 1.95
C LEU A 562 -2.63 -23.68 2.97
N LYS A 563 -1.79 -24.55 3.50
CA LYS A 563 -2.21 -25.64 4.39
C LYS A 563 -2.84 -25.14 5.69
N ILE A 564 -2.33 -24.01 6.21
CA ILE A 564 -2.87 -23.39 7.43
C ILE A 564 -4.33 -22.94 7.25
N PHE A 565 -4.71 -22.55 6.03
CA PHE A 565 -6.10 -22.11 5.73
C PHE A 565 -7.09 -23.25 5.54
N LYS A 566 -6.63 -24.50 5.48
CA LYS A 566 -7.46 -25.69 5.22
C LYS A 566 -7.79 -26.49 6.47
N GLU A 567 -7.17 -26.16 7.60
CA GLU A 567 -7.32 -26.92 8.86
C GLU A 567 -8.43 -26.36 9.78
N GLU A 568 -9.15 -25.30 9.35
CA GLU A 568 -10.36 -24.79 9.98
C GLU A 568 -11.62 -25.22 9.20
#